data_0373a59920f6992d470fdaa7163a76a7
#
_entry.id   0373a59920f6992d470fdaa7163a76a7
#
_cell.length_a   1.000
_cell.length_b   1.000
_cell.length_c   1.000
_cell.angle_alpha   90.00
_cell.angle_beta   90.00
_cell.angle_gamma   90.00
#
_symmetry.space_group_name_H-M   'P 1'
#
loop_
_entity.id
_entity.type
_entity.pdbx_description
1 polymer ?
#
loop_
_entity_poly.entity_id
_entity_poly.type
_entity_poly.pdbx_seq_one_letter_code
_entity_poly.pdbx_strand_id
1 'polypeptide(L)'
;MITDHYNRNIDYIRISITDRCNLRCRYCMPEDISFVGHDKILRYEEITRIVQILAQRGITKVKITGGEPLVRHECTDLIREIKEIPGIEMVTLTTNGILLQSMLPKLLEAGVDAVNVSLDTFQRARYEHLTGKDACEMVLAGIQDAYKSGIPLKLNCVPIEGENTDELSEFFSWAKRKQIAVRFIEMMPIGYGKTYKSVPSDEILRQFFEAYPDAYRLEKSLGNGPAVYYSAPGFAGEIGVIGAIHEKFCNTCNRIRLTSEGFLKLCLYSGEGLDLRAMLRGGCSDEEIAEAVTKVIERKPKAVSYTHLNFRKVLILIFM
;
A
#
# COMPACT_ATOMS: atom_id res chain seq x y z
N MET A 1 -8.72 -18.38 -12.58
CA MET A 1 -7.42 -18.03 -11.96
C MET A 1 -6.55 -17.43 -13.04
N ILE A 2 -5.98 -16.26 -12.85
CA ILE A 2 -5.14 -15.58 -13.84
C ILE A 2 -3.67 -15.84 -13.51
N THR A 3 -2.90 -16.33 -14.48
CA THR A 3 -1.45 -16.51 -14.35
C THR A 3 -0.74 -15.71 -15.43
N ASP A 4 0.45 -15.21 -15.13
CA ASP A 4 1.31 -14.57 -16.12
C ASP A 4 2.26 -15.58 -16.79
N HIS A 5 3.06 -15.12 -17.76
CA HIS A 5 4.03 -15.97 -18.46
C HIS A 5 5.11 -16.62 -17.58
N TYR A 6 5.23 -16.17 -16.32
CA TYR A 6 6.19 -16.71 -15.35
C TYR A 6 5.52 -17.61 -14.31
N ASN A 7 4.28 -18.07 -14.58
CA ASN A 7 3.48 -18.92 -13.70
C ASN A 7 3.18 -18.28 -12.33
N ARG A 8 3.19 -16.94 -12.22
CA ARG A 8 2.76 -16.26 -11.01
C ARG A 8 1.24 -16.17 -11.00
N ASN A 9 0.61 -16.67 -9.96
CA ASN A 9 -0.82 -16.48 -9.75
C ASN A 9 -1.09 -15.03 -9.34
N ILE A 10 -1.93 -14.32 -10.11
CA ILE A 10 -2.29 -12.93 -9.86
C ILE A 10 -3.66 -12.91 -9.19
N ASP A 11 -3.66 -12.82 -7.87
CA ASP A 11 -4.85 -12.88 -7.01
C ASP A 11 -5.12 -11.59 -6.22
N TYR A 12 -4.27 -10.57 -6.39
CA TYR A 12 -4.27 -9.37 -5.56
C TYR A 12 -4.24 -8.08 -6.39
N ILE A 13 -5.25 -7.21 -6.18
CA ILE A 13 -5.28 -5.87 -6.78
C ILE A 13 -5.14 -4.78 -5.71
N ARG A 14 -4.36 -3.74 -6.04
CA ARG A 14 -4.32 -2.49 -5.26
C ARG A 14 -5.02 -1.41 -6.06
N ILE A 15 -5.99 -0.75 -5.46
CA ILE A 15 -6.84 0.25 -6.11
C ILE A 15 -6.58 1.62 -5.47
N SER A 16 -6.06 2.54 -6.26
CA SER A 16 -6.03 3.95 -5.89
C SER A 16 -7.38 4.56 -6.21
N ILE A 17 -8.16 4.89 -5.17
CA ILE A 17 -9.50 5.45 -5.37
C ILE A 17 -9.48 6.97 -5.59
N THR A 18 -8.36 7.64 -5.28
CA THR A 18 -8.19 9.08 -5.46
C THR A 18 -6.72 9.44 -5.62
N ASP A 19 -6.43 10.51 -6.33
CA ASP A 19 -5.12 11.15 -6.40
C ASP A 19 -4.90 12.19 -5.28
N ARG A 20 -5.96 12.54 -4.53
CA ARG A 20 -5.92 13.56 -3.49
C ARG A 20 -5.41 13.02 -2.17
N CYS A 21 -4.64 13.84 -1.47
CA CYS A 21 -4.13 13.54 -0.13
C CYS A 21 -4.23 14.80 0.74
N ASN A 22 -4.47 14.63 2.03
CA ASN A 22 -4.47 15.70 3.02
C ASN A 22 -3.10 15.94 3.67
N LEU A 23 -2.04 15.27 3.17
CA LEU A 23 -0.63 15.49 3.48
C LEU A 23 0.16 15.92 2.25
N ARG A 24 1.36 16.47 2.49
CA ARG A 24 2.38 16.80 1.47
C ARG A 24 3.71 16.23 1.89
N CYS A 25 3.77 14.89 2.00
CA CYS A 25 5.02 14.24 2.39
C CYS A 25 6.11 14.53 1.36
N ARG A 26 7.24 15.04 1.84
CA ARG A 26 8.35 15.58 1.04
C ARG A 26 8.91 14.59 0.02
N TYR A 27 8.92 13.31 0.36
CA TYR A 27 9.41 12.24 -0.51
C TYR A 27 8.33 11.68 -1.45
N CYS A 28 7.05 12.05 -1.25
CA CYS A 28 5.91 11.44 -1.96
C CYS A 28 5.19 12.44 -2.88
N MET A 29 4.71 13.55 -2.34
CA MET A 29 3.82 14.45 -3.04
C MET A 29 4.26 15.92 -2.84
N PRO A 30 4.67 16.62 -3.90
CA PRO A 30 5.08 18.02 -3.80
C PRO A 30 3.88 18.94 -3.54
N GLU A 31 4.17 20.16 -3.08
CA GLU A 31 3.14 21.17 -2.81
C GLU A 31 2.42 21.62 -4.09
N ASP A 32 3.15 21.70 -5.20
CA ASP A 32 2.68 22.17 -6.51
C ASP A 32 2.05 21.07 -7.38
N ILE A 33 1.65 19.97 -6.80
CA ILE A 33 1.05 18.86 -7.57
C ILE A 33 -0.25 19.28 -8.26
N SER A 34 -0.34 19.00 -9.54
CA SER A 34 -1.57 19.15 -10.32
C SER A 34 -2.43 17.90 -10.18
N PHE A 35 -3.63 18.04 -9.62
CA PHE A 35 -4.59 16.96 -9.50
C PHE A 35 -5.33 16.71 -10.82
N VAL A 36 -5.72 15.48 -11.01
CA VAL A 36 -6.54 15.07 -12.15
C VAL A 36 -7.96 15.63 -12.01
N GLY A 37 -8.57 16.03 -13.10
CA GLY A 37 -9.97 16.48 -13.11
C GLY A 37 -10.92 15.36 -12.65
N HIS A 38 -11.99 15.73 -11.96
CA HIS A 38 -12.96 14.77 -11.43
C HIS A 38 -13.57 13.86 -12.50
N ASP A 39 -13.75 14.35 -13.71
CA ASP A 39 -14.25 13.62 -14.87
C ASP A 39 -13.32 12.47 -15.31
N LYS A 40 -12.04 12.56 -14.95
CA LYS A 40 -11.03 11.54 -15.27
C LYS A 40 -10.84 10.51 -14.15
N ILE A 41 -11.37 10.76 -12.96
CA ILE A 41 -11.34 9.80 -11.86
C ILE A 41 -12.44 8.76 -12.06
N LEU A 42 -12.17 7.49 -11.74
CA LEU A 42 -13.19 6.44 -11.73
C LEU A 42 -14.26 6.73 -10.68
N ARG A 43 -15.52 6.55 -11.04
CA ARG A 43 -16.64 6.51 -10.10
C ARG A 43 -16.63 5.21 -9.31
N TYR A 44 -17.33 5.14 -8.21
CA TYR A 44 -17.40 3.95 -7.38
C TYR A 44 -18.04 2.76 -8.12
N GLU A 45 -19.10 3.00 -8.87
CA GLU A 45 -19.76 1.99 -9.70
C GLU A 45 -18.81 1.42 -10.77
N GLU A 46 -17.93 2.27 -11.34
CA GLU A 46 -16.92 1.82 -12.31
C GLU A 46 -15.86 0.94 -11.62
N ILE A 47 -15.45 1.29 -10.38
CA ILE A 47 -14.50 0.50 -9.59
C ILE A 47 -15.13 -0.84 -9.20
N THR A 48 -16.36 -0.83 -8.67
CA THR A 48 -17.10 -2.03 -8.28
C THR A 48 -17.27 -2.99 -9.45
N ARG A 49 -17.66 -2.47 -10.65
CA ARG A 49 -17.76 -3.27 -11.87
C ARG A 49 -16.41 -3.89 -12.28
N ILE A 50 -15.31 -3.13 -12.22
CA ILE A 50 -13.97 -3.66 -12.48
C ILE A 50 -13.64 -4.80 -11.51
N VAL A 51 -13.89 -4.61 -10.22
CA VAL A 51 -13.59 -5.64 -9.21
C VAL A 51 -14.44 -6.90 -9.43
N GLN A 52 -15.72 -6.76 -9.79
CA GLN A 52 -16.60 -7.90 -10.15
C GLN A 52 -16.02 -8.73 -11.31
N ILE A 53 -15.60 -8.05 -12.39
CA ILE A 53 -14.98 -8.69 -13.55
C ILE A 53 -13.70 -9.44 -13.14
N LEU A 54 -12.87 -8.80 -12.31
CA LEU A 54 -11.60 -9.37 -11.86
C LEU A 54 -11.80 -10.53 -10.86
N ALA A 55 -12.80 -10.46 -10.00
CA ALA A 55 -13.13 -11.53 -9.06
C ALA A 55 -13.52 -12.83 -9.79
N GLN A 56 -14.30 -12.74 -10.87
CA GLN A 56 -14.64 -13.87 -11.73
C GLN A 56 -13.40 -14.51 -12.40
N ARG A 57 -12.30 -13.78 -12.50
CA ARG A 57 -11.00 -14.25 -13.05
C ARG A 57 -10.03 -14.71 -11.97
N GLY A 58 -10.39 -14.62 -10.68
CA GLY A 58 -9.59 -15.16 -9.56
C GLY A 58 -8.82 -14.13 -8.74
N ILE A 59 -9.14 -12.84 -8.90
CA ILE A 59 -8.70 -11.83 -7.92
C ILE A 59 -9.57 -12.00 -6.67
N THR A 60 -8.94 -12.34 -5.55
CA THR A 60 -9.63 -12.56 -4.27
C THR A 60 -9.29 -11.51 -3.21
N LYS A 61 -8.24 -10.70 -3.47
CA LYS A 61 -7.71 -9.74 -2.49
C LYS A 61 -7.68 -8.34 -3.07
N VAL A 62 -8.29 -7.42 -2.34
CA VAL A 62 -8.34 -6.00 -2.71
C VAL A 62 -7.66 -5.16 -1.64
N LYS A 63 -6.84 -4.21 -2.06
CA LYS A 63 -6.31 -3.17 -1.17
C LYS A 63 -6.76 -1.80 -1.65
N ILE A 64 -7.48 -1.11 -0.81
CA ILE A 64 -7.89 0.27 -1.05
C ILE A 64 -6.74 1.19 -0.63
N THR A 65 -6.36 2.07 -1.55
CA THR A 65 -5.32 3.07 -1.40
C THR A 65 -5.74 4.36 -2.13
N GLY A 66 -4.81 5.29 -2.30
CA GLY A 66 -5.02 6.50 -3.08
C GLY A 66 -3.81 7.41 -3.00
N GLY A 67 -4.04 8.69 -3.07
CA GLY A 67 -3.32 9.65 -2.27
C GLY A 67 -3.60 9.32 -0.80
N GLU A 68 -4.74 9.76 -0.28
CA GLU A 68 -5.30 9.26 0.98
C GLU A 68 -6.74 8.79 0.74
N PRO A 69 -7.05 7.50 0.87
CA PRO A 69 -8.38 6.99 0.53
C PRO A 69 -9.50 7.55 1.41
N LEU A 70 -9.21 7.83 2.68
CA LEU A 70 -10.21 8.33 3.63
C LEU A 70 -10.64 9.78 3.37
N VAL A 71 -9.97 10.54 2.50
CA VAL A 71 -10.44 11.87 2.09
C VAL A 71 -11.50 11.81 1.00
N ARG A 72 -11.65 10.68 0.32
CA ARG A 72 -12.71 10.52 -0.66
C ARG A 72 -14.02 10.23 0.02
N HIS A 73 -15.03 11.09 -0.23
CA HIS A 73 -16.35 10.96 0.37
C HIS A 73 -16.93 9.55 0.13
N GLU A 74 -17.61 8.98 1.12
CA GLU A 74 -18.25 7.65 1.05
C GLU A 74 -17.32 6.48 0.69
N CYS A 75 -16.01 6.60 0.96
CA CYS A 75 -15.07 5.49 0.66
C CYS A 75 -15.40 4.19 1.44
N THR A 76 -16.11 4.30 2.58
CA THR A 76 -16.58 3.15 3.35
C THR A 76 -17.69 2.38 2.64
N ASP A 77 -18.53 3.05 1.85
CA ASP A 77 -19.58 2.39 1.08
C ASP A 77 -18.98 1.58 -0.07
N LEU A 78 -17.98 2.14 -0.76
CA LEU A 78 -17.21 1.37 -1.74
C LEU A 78 -16.54 0.14 -1.11
N ILE A 79 -15.98 0.25 0.10
CA ILE A 79 -15.36 -0.90 0.80
C ILE A 79 -16.42 -1.98 1.06
N ARG A 80 -17.60 -1.59 1.52
CA ARG A 80 -18.73 -2.50 1.76
C ARG A 80 -19.16 -3.19 0.47
N GLU A 81 -19.40 -2.43 -0.61
CA GLU A 81 -19.75 -2.98 -1.91
C GLU A 81 -18.73 -3.99 -2.42
N ILE A 82 -17.43 -3.66 -2.33
CA ILE A 82 -16.36 -4.58 -2.74
C ILE A 82 -16.34 -5.85 -1.87
N LYS A 83 -16.58 -5.70 -0.56
CA LYS A 83 -16.59 -6.84 0.36
C LYS A 83 -17.71 -7.84 0.06
N GLU A 84 -18.83 -7.35 -0.47
CA GLU A 84 -20.00 -8.16 -0.84
C GLU A 84 -19.85 -8.86 -2.20
N ILE A 85 -18.82 -8.55 -3.00
CA ILE A 85 -18.59 -9.19 -4.29
C ILE A 85 -18.21 -10.68 -4.10
N PRO A 86 -18.96 -11.62 -4.72
CA PRO A 86 -18.63 -13.04 -4.66
C PRO A 86 -17.19 -13.32 -5.15
N GLY A 87 -16.41 -14.04 -4.36
CA GLY A 87 -15.02 -14.38 -4.66
C GLY A 87 -14.00 -13.40 -4.06
N ILE A 88 -14.41 -12.25 -3.52
CA ILE A 88 -13.51 -11.39 -2.74
C ILE A 88 -13.44 -11.90 -1.29
N GLU A 89 -12.26 -12.33 -0.91
CA GLU A 89 -11.96 -12.90 0.41
C GLU A 89 -11.48 -11.82 1.39
N MET A 90 -10.73 -10.83 0.87
CA MET A 90 -10.04 -9.86 1.73
C MET A 90 -10.05 -8.46 1.13
N VAL A 91 -10.54 -7.49 1.91
CA VAL A 91 -10.49 -6.06 1.60
C VAL A 91 -9.69 -5.35 2.68
N THR A 92 -8.55 -4.77 2.31
CA THR A 92 -7.65 -4.08 3.24
C THR A 92 -7.48 -2.63 2.86
N LEU A 93 -7.15 -1.79 3.85
CA LEU A 93 -6.95 -0.35 3.68
C LEU A 93 -5.49 0.02 3.97
N THR A 94 -4.94 0.98 3.21
CA THR A 94 -3.74 1.70 3.61
C THR A 94 -4.06 3.19 3.70
N THR A 95 -3.73 3.81 4.84
CA THR A 95 -4.05 5.20 5.16
C THR A 95 -2.87 5.90 5.85
N ASN A 96 -2.81 7.23 5.76
CA ASN A 96 -1.90 8.04 6.56
C ASN A 96 -2.36 8.21 8.03
N GLY A 97 -3.55 7.73 8.37
CA GLY A 97 -4.06 7.66 9.73
C GLY A 97 -4.74 8.91 10.28
N ILE A 98 -4.66 10.09 9.62
CA ILE A 98 -5.25 11.33 10.15
C ILE A 98 -6.76 11.20 10.39
N LEU A 99 -7.48 10.58 9.47
CA LEU A 99 -8.93 10.39 9.56
C LEU A 99 -9.33 9.05 10.18
N LEU A 100 -8.34 8.21 10.56
CA LEU A 100 -8.60 6.85 11.02
C LEU A 100 -9.49 6.82 12.26
N GLN A 101 -9.21 7.64 13.26
CA GLN A 101 -10.01 7.69 14.50
C GLN A 101 -11.50 7.95 14.21
N SER A 102 -11.80 8.98 13.44
CA SER A 102 -13.16 9.38 13.13
C SER A 102 -13.89 8.41 12.21
N MET A 103 -13.15 7.72 11.33
CA MET A 103 -13.72 6.81 10.33
C MET A 103 -13.75 5.34 10.79
N LEU A 104 -13.05 5.01 11.88
CA LEU A 104 -12.90 3.63 12.35
C LEU A 104 -14.23 2.88 12.54
N PRO A 105 -15.27 3.46 13.19
CA PRO A 105 -16.55 2.75 13.32
C PRO A 105 -17.16 2.37 11.98
N LYS A 106 -17.14 3.28 11.01
CA LYS A 106 -17.67 3.03 9.66
C LYS A 106 -16.85 2.01 8.88
N LEU A 107 -15.51 2.01 9.07
CA LEU A 107 -14.61 1.02 8.46
C LEU A 107 -14.88 -0.39 9.00
N LEU A 108 -15.12 -0.53 10.29
CA LEU A 108 -15.48 -1.80 10.91
C LEU A 108 -16.84 -2.30 10.41
N GLU A 109 -17.84 -1.41 10.36
CA GLU A 109 -19.17 -1.71 9.82
C GLU A 109 -19.11 -2.11 8.32
N ALA A 110 -18.24 -1.47 7.53
CA ALA A 110 -18.00 -1.80 6.13
C ALA A 110 -17.26 -3.14 5.92
N GLY A 111 -16.79 -3.79 7.00
CA GLY A 111 -16.15 -5.10 6.95
C GLY A 111 -14.71 -5.06 6.45
N VAL A 112 -13.95 -3.98 6.69
CA VAL A 112 -12.52 -3.96 6.35
C VAL A 112 -11.76 -5.00 7.17
N ASP A 113 -10.95 -5.85 6.51
CA ASP A 113 -10.28 -6.98 7.14
C ASP A 113 -8.97 -6.60 7.85
N ALA A 114 -8.31 -5.53 7.41
CA ALA A 114 -7.08 -5.06 8.05
C ALA A 114 -6.75 -3.62 7.61
N VAL A 115 -6.10 -2.88 8.50
CA VAL A 115 -5.63 -1.52 8.24
C VAL A 115 -4.11 -1.46 8.29
N ASN A 116 -3.50 -0.79 7.31
CA ASN A 116 -2.10 -0.41 7.34
C ASN A 116 -2.02 1.11 7.53
N VAL A 117 -1.32 1.57 8.54
CA VAL A 117 -1.09 2.99 8.78
C VAL A 117 0.34 3.34 8.41
N SER A 118 0.51 4.39 7.61
CA SER A 118 1.82 4.94 7.30
C SER A 118 2.23 5.93 8.39
N LEU A 119 3.32 5.63 9.09
CA LEU A 119 3.88 6.46 10.15
C LEU A 119 5.41 6.36 10.11
N ASP A 120 6.08 7.46 9.78
CA ASP A 120 7.53 7.50 9.63
C ASP A 120 8.26 7.99 10.88
N THR A 121 7.54 8.57 11.84
CA THR A 121 8.11 9.11 13.09
C THR A 121 7.04 9.23 14.17
N PHE A 122 7.45 9.11 15.44
CA PHE A 122 6.62 9.40 16.61
C PHE A 122 6.78 10.83 17.11
N GLN A 123 7.77 11.57 16.59
CA GLN A 123 8.10 12.93 17.05
C GLN A 123 7.26 13.96 16.27
N ARG A 124 6.46 14.77 16.98
CA ARG A 124 5.55 15.76 16.41
C ARG A 124 6.24 16.71 15.43
N ALA A 125 7.36 17.30 15.83
CA ALA A 125 8.08 18.26 14.97
C ALA A 125 8.63 17.60 13.69
N ARG A 126 9.15 16.37 13.81
CA ARG A 126 9.63 15.60 12.64
C ARG A 126 8.47 15.15 11.76
N TYR A 127 7.34 14.78 12.35
CA TYR A 127 6.13 14.44 11.58
C TYR A 127 5.69 15.63 10.73
N GLU A 128 5.59 16.82 11.33
CA GLU A 128 5.24 18.05 10.61
C GLU A 128 6.26 18.35 9.51
N HIS A 129 7.55 18.23 9.80
CA HIS A 129 8.63 18.42 8.82
C HIS A 129 8.51 17.46 7.62
N LEU A 130 8.27 16.18 7.86
CA LEU A 130 8.21 15.17 6.79
C LEU A 130 6.90 15.21 5.99
N THR A 131 5.78 15.55 6.65
CA THR A 131 4.44 15.43 6.07
C THR A 131 3.80 16.74 5.67
N GLY A 132 4.39 17.87 6.06
CA GLY A 132 3.85 19.22 5.83
C GLY A 132 2.63 19.55 6.70
N LYS A 133 2.35 18.78 7.75
CA LYS A 133 1.17 18.98 8.61
C LYS A 133 1.42 18.54 10.05
N ASP A 134 1.02 19.36 11.02
CA ASP A 134 1.02 19.01 12.44
C ASP A 134 -0.19 18.13 12.78
N ALA A 135 -0.05 16.82 12.57
CA ALA A 135 -1.13 15.86 12.80
C ALA A 135 -0.66 14.56 13.49
N CYS A 136 0.54 14.54 14.04
CA CYS A 136 1.13 13.34 14.65
C CYS A 136 0.21 12.73 15.72
N GLU A 137 -0.28 13.55 16.64
CA GLU A 137 -1.14 13.10 17.74
C GLU A 137 -2.46 12.50 17.25
N MET A 138 -3.05 13.05 16.17
CA MET A 138 -4.26 12.50 15.55
C MET A 138 -4.02 11.10 14.99
N VAL A 139 -2.88 10.91 14.34
CA VAL A 139 -2.50 9.60 13.78
C VAL A 139 -2.25 8.59 14.89
N LEU A 140 -1.52 8.97 15.95
CA LEU A 140 -1.26 8.10 17.10
C LEU A 140 -2.55 7.72 17.84
N ALA A 141 -3.50 8.65 17.98
CA ALA A 141 -4.82 8.37 18.53
C ALA A 141 -5.60 7.37 17.65
N GLY A 142 -5.60 7.59 16.33
CA GLY A 142 -6.23 6.65 15.38
C GLY A 142 -5.63 5.25 15.42
N ILE A 143 -4.30 5.14 15.51
CA ILE A 143 -3.59 3.86 15.70
C ILE A 143 -4.01 3.18 17.01
N GLN A 144 -4.08 3.95 18.11
CA GLN A 144 -4.45 3.42 19.41
C GLN A 144 -5.90 2.90 19.43
N ASP A 145 -6.83 3.60 18.80
CA ASP A 145 -8.23 3.19 18.73
C ASP A 145 -8.41 1.97 17.79
N ALA A 146 -7.71 1.95 16.66
CA ALA A 146 -7.68 0.77 15.79
C ALA A 146 -7.09 -0.46 16.51
N TYR A 147 -6.02 -0.29 17.27
CA TYR A 147 -5.45 -1.35 18.09
C TYR A 147 -6.45 -1.89 19.13
N LYS A 148 -7.14 -0.99 19.86
CA LYS A 148 -8.17 -1.37 20.85
C LYS A 148 -9.38 -2.07 20.23
N SER A 149 -9.73 -1.75 18.98
CA SER A 149 -10.85 -2.39 18.29
C SER A 149 -10.58 -3.85 17.91
N GLY A 150 -9.31 -4.30 18.00
CA GLY A 150 -8.91 -5.65 17.61
C GLY A 150 -8.76 -5.88 16.12
N ILE A 151 -8.95 -4.84 15.27
CA ILE A 151 -8.71 -4.99 13.84
C ILE A 151 -7.23 -5.30 13.55
N PRO A 152 -6.91 -6.24 12.67
CA PRO A 152 -5.55 -6.49 12.24
C PRO A 152 -4.86 -5.20 11.75
N LEU A 153 -3.83 -4.77 12.48
CA LEU A 153 -3.16 -3.49 12.26
C LEU A 153 -1.69 -3.67 11.93
N LYS A 154 -1.20 -2.89 10.96
CA LYS A 154 0.21 -2.82 10.62
C LYS A 154 0.65 -1.37 10.51
N LEU A 155 1.84 -1.07 10.99
CA LEU A 155 2.50 0.20 10.74
C LEU A 155 3.49 0.05 9.58
N ASN A 156 3.48 1.02 8.67
CA ASN A 156 4.49 1.15 7.63
C ASN A 156 5.37 2.34 7.96
N CYS A 157 6.65 2.14 8.01
CA CYS A 157 7.66 3.18 8.13
C CYS A 157 8.59 3.13 6.93
N VAL A 158 8.91 4.27 6.35
CA VAL A 158 9.96 4.41 5.35
C VAL A 158 11.17 5.02 6.03
N PRO A 159 12.22 4.25 6.33
CA PRO A 159 13.44 4.78 6.92
C PRO A 159 14.20 5.62 5.90
N ILE A 160 14.54 6.85 6.29
CA ILE A 160 15.26 7.83 5.49
C ILE A 160 16.51 8.25 6.26
N GLU A 161 17.68 8.05 5.65
CA GLU A 161 18.95 8.41 6.29
C GLU A 161 19.00 9.91 6.62
N GLY A 162 19.37 10.23 7.87
CA GLY A 162 19.44 11.60 8.37
C GLY A 162 18.09 12.21 8.79
N GLU A 163 16.97 11.51 8.56
CA GLU A 163 15.65 12.04 8.90
C GLU A 163 15.00 11.30 10.10
N ASN A 164 14.91 9.96 10.08
CA ASN A 164 14.17 9.19 11.10
C ASN A 164 14.83 7.89 11.54
N THR A 165 16.06 7.63 11.15
CA THR A 165 16.77 6.38 11.48
C THR A 165 17.13 6.24 12.96
N ASP A 166 17.18 7.33 13.69
CA ASP A 166 17.39 7.36 15.15
C ASP A 166 16.16 6.86 15.93
N GLU A 167 14.98 6.75 15.30
CA GLU A 167 13.76 6.25 15.93
C GLU A 167 13.50 4.74 15.70
N LEU A 168 14.36 4.01 14.99
CA LEU A 168 14.14 2.58 14.70
C LEU A 168 13.93 1.76 15.99
N SER A 169 14.67 2.06 17.05
CA SER A 169 14.53 1.40 18.36
C SER A 169 13.16 1.62 19.01
N GLU A 170 12.53 2.77 18.78
CA GLU A 170 11.18 3.05 19.25
C GLU A 170 10.15 2.22 18.50
N PHE A 171 10.29 2.11 17.18
CA PHE A 171 9.45 1.22 16.37
C PHE A 171 9.59 -0.25 16.80
N PHE A 172 10.81 -0.72 17.11
CA PHE A 172 11.02 -2.06 17.67
C PHE A 172 10.30 -2.22 19.00
N SER A 173 10.39 -1.22 19.87
CA SER A 173 9.71 -1.20 21.16
C SER A 173 8.17 -1.25 21.02
N TRP A 174 7.62 -0.62 19.99
CA TRP A 174 6.18 -0.70 19.70
C TRP A 174 5.75 -2.13 19.34
N ALA A 175 6.47 -2.79 18.43
CA ALA A 175 6.21 -4.19 18.09
C ALA A 175 6.41 -5.12 19.31
N LYS A 176 7.39 -4.84 20.17
CA LYS A 176 7.57 -5.60 21.40
C LYS A 176 6.37 -5.52 22.33
N ARG A 177 5.81 -4.33 22.54
CA ARG A 177 4.73 -4.08 23.51
C ARG A 177 3.32 -4.31 22.96
N LYS A 178 3.14 -4.29 21.65
CA LYS A 178 1.81 -4.34 20.99
C LYS A 178 1.77 -5.42 19.95
N GLN A 179 0.65 -6.10 19.82
CA GLN A 179 0.40 -7.07 18.74
C GLN A 179 0.16 -6.32 17.40
N ILE A 180 1.21 -5.64 16.94
CA ILE A 180 1.23 -4.84 15.70
C ILE A 180 2.48 -5.24 14.93
N ALA A 181 2.30 -5.55 13.64
CA ALA A 181 3.45 -5.74 12.76
C ALA A 181 3.95 -4.36 12.27
N VAL A 182 5.16 -4.00 12.65
CA VAL A 182 5.85 -2.80 12.15
C VAL A 182 6.68 -3.19 10.93
N ARG A 183 6.43 -2.53 9.79
CA ARG A 183 7.10 -2.84 8.53
C ARG A 183 7.95 -1.66 8.08
N PHE A 184 9.21 -1.92 7.89
CA PHE A 184 10.15 -0.98 7.28
C PHE A 184 10.20 -1.23 5.77
N ILE A 185 9.93 -0.19 5.01
CA ILE A 185 9.85 -0.25 3.54
C ILE A 185 11.02 0.53 2.98
N GLU A 186 11.88 -0.14 2.25
CA GLU A 186 13.00 0.50 1.59
C GLU A 186 12.52 1.59 0.62
N MET A 187 13.07 2.80 0.75
CA MET A 187 12.75 3.93 -0.11
C MET A 187 13.13 3.62 -1.55
N MET A 188 12.16 3.72 -2.44
CA MET A 188 12.39 3.48 -3.86
C MET A 188 12.79 4.77 -4.57
N PRO A 189 13.77 4.74 -5.51
CA PRO A 189 14.25 5.93 -6.22
C PRO A 189 13.27 6.37 -7.31
N ILE A 190 12.03 6.71 -6.93
CA ILE A 190 10.95 7.12 -7.82
C ILE A 190 10.45 8.48 -7.40
N GLY A 191 10.13 9.35 -8.37
CA GLY A 191 9.63 10.69 -8.09
C GLY A 191 10.59 11.45 -7.18
N TYR A 192 10.07 12.04 -6.12
CA TYR A 192 10.85 12.79 -5.11
C TYR A 192 11.68 11.87 -4.20
N GLY A 193 11.33 10.58 -4.08
CA GLY A 193 12.15 9.61 -3.35
C GLY A 193 13.58 9.47 -3.88
N LYS A 194 13.87 9.92 -5.11
CA LYS A 194 15.22 9.96 -5.69
C LYS A 194 16.19 10.90 -4.96
N THR A 195 15.68 11.91 -4.29
CA THR A 195 16.49 12.92 -3.59
C THR A 195 16.84 12.50 -2.17
N TYR A 196 16.26 11.41 -1.69
CA TYR A 196 16.49 10.89 -0.35
C TYR A 196 17.36 9.64 -0.40
N LYS A 197 18.16 9.46 0.64
CA LYS A 197 19.00 8.28 0.78
C LYS A 197 18.24 7.18 1.52
N SER A 198 18.07 6.07 0.82
CA SER A 198 17.39 4.88 1.37
C SER A 198 18.25 4.19 2.42
N VAL A 199 17.60 3.62 3.41
CA VAL A 199 18.24 2.70 4.37
C VAL A 199 17.96 1.27 3.91
N PRO A 200 18.99 0.48 3.59
CA PRO A 200 18.81 -0.92 3.18
C PRO A 200 18.18 -1.78 4.29
N SER A 201 17.45 -2.81 3.87
CA SER A 201 16.76 -3.71 4.82
C SER A 201 17.73 -4.45 5.76
N ASP A 202 18.92 -4.79 5.28
CA ASP A 202 19.96 -5.46 6.09
C ASP A 202 20.50 -4.56 7.21
N GLU A 203 20.62 -3.26 6.98
CA GLU A 203 21.02 -2.30 8.02
C GLU A 203 19.96 -2.20 9.13
N ILE A 204 18.66 -2.22 8.78
CA ILE A 204 17.57 -2.23 9.75
C ILE A 204 17.62 -3.52 10.58
N LEU A 205 17.82 -4.64 9.90
CA LEU A 205 17.94 -5.95 10.56
C LEU A 205 19.18 -6.05 11.43
N ARG A 206 20.31 -5.48 11.01
CA ARG A 206 21.53 -5.43 11.84
C ARG A 206 21.23 -4.74 13.16
N GLN A 207 20.61 -3.56 13.15
CA GLN A 207 20.24 -2.84 14.38
C GLN A 207 19.21 -3.63 15.22
N PHE A 208 18.27 -4.33 14.58
CA PHE A 208 17.30 -5.16 15.28
C PHE A 208 17.97 -6.35 15.98
N PHE A 209 18.87 -7.07 15.31
CA PHE A 209 19.60 -8.19 15.89
C PHE A 209 20.63 -7.76 16.95
N GLU A 210 21.22 -6.57 16.83
CA GLU A 210 22.09 -5.99 17.88
C GLU A 210 21.29 -5.67 19.15
N ALA A 211 20.07 -5.14 19.00
CA ALA A 211 19.20 -4.83 20.14
C ALA A 211 18.53 -6.08 20.73
N TYR A 212 18.34 -7.12 19.94
CA TYR A 212 17.68 -8.38 20.31
C TYR A 212 18.44 -9.57 19.71
N PRO A 213 19.52 -10.02 20.39
CA PRO A 213 20.41 -11.09 19.84
C PRO A 213 19.71 -12.42 19.61
N ASP A 214 18.64 -12.72 20.35
CA ASP A 214 17.83 -13.94 20.19
C ASP A 214 16.69 -13.79 19.18
N ALA A 215 16.69 -12.72 18.36
CA ALA A 215 15.70 -12.54 17.32
C ALA A 215 15.83 -13.60 16.24
N TYR A 216 14.70 -13.93 15.60
CA TYR A 216 14.63 -14.97 14.59
C TYR A 216 13.66 -14.59 13.46
N ARG A 217 13.89 -15.18 12.29
CA ARG A 217 13.01 -15.03 11.15
C ARG A 217 11.78 -15.91 11.32
N LEU A 218 10.61 -15.35 10.94
CA LEU A 218 9.36 -16.11 10.89
C LEU A 218 9.18 -16.78 9.53
N GLU A 219 8.81 -18.06 9.54
CA GLU A 219 8.54 -18.82 8.31
C GLU A 219 7.18 -18.47 7.68
N LYS A 220 6.29 -17.81 8.43
CA LYS A 220 4.95 -17.43 7.97
C LYS A 220 4.91 -16.02 7.36
N SER A 221 4.09 -15.86 6.35
CA SER A 221 3.74 -14.52 5.83
C SER A 221 2.56 -13.94 6.62
N LEU A 222 2.62 -12.65 6.93
CA LEU A 222 1.52 -11.93 7.59
C LEU A 222 0.79 -11.06 6.55
N GLY A 223 -0.18 -11.66 5.85
CA GLY A 223 -1.00 -10.99 4.83
C GLY A 223 -0.43 -11.11 3.41
N ASN A 224 -0.87 -10.22 2.49
CA ASN A 224 -0.70 -10.37 1.05
C ASN A 224 0.54 -9.68 0.46
N GLY A 225 1.37 -9.09 1.31
CA GLY A 225 2.56 -8.31 0.91
C GLY A 225 3.83 -9.15 0.87
N PRO A 226 4.93 -8.58 0.34
CA PRO A 226 6.21 -9.26 0.19
C PRO A 226 7.11 -9.13 1.44
N ALA A 227 6.61 -8.62 2.55
CA ALA A 227 7.42 -8.42 3.75
C ALA A 227 7.92 -9.76 4.30
N VAL A 228 9.19 -9.79 4.65
CA VAL A 228 9.81 -10.84 5.46
C VAL A 228 9.71 -10.40 6.91
N TYR A 229 9.27 -11.31 7.78
CA TYR A 229 9.02 -10.97 9.18
C TYR A 229 10.01 -11.63 10.14
N TYR A 230 10.26 -10.92 11.23
CA TYR A 230 11.14 -11.31 12.32
C TYR A 230 10.45 -11.05 13.65
N SER A 231 10.85 -11.81 14.67
CA SER A 231 10.40 -11.61 16.04
C SER A 231 11.54 -11.91 17.02
N ALA A 232 11.33 -11.63 18.29
CA ALA A 232 12.27 -11.99 19.37
C ALA A 232 11.48 -12.46 20.59
N PRO A 233 12.11 -13.18 21.55
CA PRO A 233 11.47 -13.55 22.79
C PRO A 233 10.87 -12.33 23.50
N GLY A 234 9.60 -12.46 23.93
CA GLY A 234 8.87 -11.38 24.59
C GLY A 234 8.26 -10.30 23.67
N PHE A 235 8.31 -10.49 22.34
CA PHE A 235 7.57 -9.64 21.40
C PHE A 235 6.11 -10.07 21.29
N ALA A 236 5.21 -9.10 21.37
CA ALA A 236 3.79 -9.30 21.11
C ALA A 236 3.46 -9.22 19.60
N GLY A 237 4.18 -8.40 18.87
CA GLY A 237 4.06 -8.21 17.43
C GLY A 237 5.34 -8.58 16.68
N GLU A 238 5.46 -8.12 15.45
CA GLU A 238 6.54 -8.51 14.54
C GLU A 238 7.22 -7.30 13.88
N ILE A 239 8.48 -7.49 13.50
CA ILE A 239 9.24 -6.58 12.65
C ILE A 239 9.25 -7.15 11.23
N GLY A 240 8.77 -6.37 10.27
CA GLY A 240 8.78 -6.73 8.86
C GLY A 240 9.74 -5.86 8.07
N VAL A 241 10.41 -6.42 7.07
CA VAL A 241 11.19 -5.65 6.11
C VAL A 241 10.69 -5.90 4.70
N ILE A 242 10.70 -4.84 3.87
CA ILE A 242 10.37 -4.90 2.45
C ILE A 242 11.54 -4.32 1.68
N GLY A 243 12.46 -5.17 1.25
CA GLY A 243 13.59 -4.82 0.39
C GLY A 243 13.11 -4.57 -1.03
N ALA A 244 12.73 -3.33 -1.33
CA ALA A 244 12.19 -3.00 -2.63
C ALA A 244 13.26 -2.88 -3.72
N ILE A 245 14.51 -2.60 -3.34
CA ILE A 245 15.66 -2.40 -4.23
C ILE A 245 16.60 -3.61 -4.17
N HIS A 246 17.05 -3.99 -2.98
CA HIS A 246 18.09 -4.98 -2.78
C HIS A 246 17.55 -6.42 -2.75
N GLU A 247 16.38 -6.64 -2.15
CA GLU A 247 15.75 -7.97 -2.05
C GLU A 247 14.47 -8.05 -2.90
N LYS A 248 14.65 -8.07 -4.23
CA LYS A 248 13.54 -8.06 -5.19
C LYS A 248 12.64 -9.28 -5.05
N PHE A 249 11.39 -9.06 -4.68
CA PHE A 249 10.33 -10.08 -4.59
C PHE A 249 9.55 -10.26 -5.91
N CYS A 250 10.13 -9.91 -7.05
CA CYS A 250 9.44 -9.94 -8.35
C CYS A 250 9.00 -11.35 -8.75
N ASN A 251 9.78 -12.38 -8.39
CA ASN A 251 9.50 -13.77 -8.75
C ASN A 251 8.20 -14.32 -8.11
N THR A 252 7.77 -13.76 -6.98
CA THR A 252 6.56 -14.16 -6.26
C THR A 252 5.47 -13.09 -6.30
N CYS A 253 5.63 -12.07 -7.14
CA CYS A 253 4.73 -10.91 -7.17
C CYS A 253 3.38 -11.26 -7.79
N ASN A 254 2.35 -11.39 -6.95
CA ASN A 254 0.97 -11.69 -7.30
C ASN A 254 0.09 -10.44 -7.57
N ARG A 255 0.69 -9.24 -7.75
CA ARG A 255 -0.05 -7.97 -7.68
C ARG A 255 -0.20 -7.28 -9.01
N ILE A 256 -1.38 -6.67 -9.21
CA ILE A 256 -1.67 -5.64 -10.19
C ILE A 256 -2.15 -4.38 -9.47
N ARG A 257 -2.25 -3.26 -10.19
CA ARG A 257 -2.65 -1.97 -9.62
C ARG A 257 -3.63 -1.26 -10.54
N LEU A 258 -4.67 -0.67 -9.96
CA LEU A 258 -5.59 0.22 -10.65
C LEU A 258 -5.32 1.66 -10.17
N THR A 259 -5.03 2.56 -11.10
CA THR A 259 -4.90 3.98 -10.78
C THR A 259 -6.27 4.62 -10.59
N SER A 260 -6.33 5.78 -9.95
CA SER A 260 -7.56 6.54 -9.80
C SER A 260 -8.19 6.95 -11.13
N GLU A 261 -7.38 7.06 -12.18
CA GLU A 261 -7.82 7.34 -13.56
C GLU A 261 -8.27 6.07 -14.33
N GLY A 262 -8.25 4.90 -13.71
CA GLY A 262 -8.70 3.65 -14.34
C GLY A 262 -7.66 2.95 -15.22
N PHE A 263 -6.38 3.29 -15.09
CA PHE A 263 -5.32 2.57 -15.79
C PHE A 263 -4.86 1.37 -14.95
N LEU A 264 -5.01 0.17 -15.49
CA LEU A 264 -4.54 -1.08 -14.89
C LEU A 264 -3.06 -1.25 -15.17
N LYS A 265 -2.22 -1.15 -14.14
CA LYS A 265 -0.76 -1.34 -14.22
C LYS A 265 -0.38 -2.76 -13.81
N LEU A 266 0.48 -3.38 -14.57
CA LEU A 266 1.02 -4.72 -14.29
C LEU A 266 2.11 -4.70 -13.22
N CYS A 267 2.84 -3.60 -13.14
CA CYS A 267 3.89 -3.36 -12.15
C CYS A 267 3.92 -1.88 -11.79
N LEU A 268 4.38 -1.57 -10.58
CA LEU A 268 4.57 -0.18 -10.15
C LEU A 268 5.48 0.60 -11.10
N TYR A 269 6.52 -0.05 -11.59
CA TYR A 269 7.58 0.51 -12.42
C TYR A 269 7.33 0.44 -13.92
N SER A 270 6.34 -0.36 -14.38
CA SER A 270 6.04 -0.48 -15.79
C SER A 270 5.06 0.59 -16.23
N GLY A 271 5.29 1.15 -17.41
CA GLY A 271 4.31 1.95 -18.15
C GLY A 271 3.26 1.09 -18.87
N GLU A 272 3.50 -0.23 -18.96
CA GLU A 272 2.58 -1.16 -19.60
C GLU A 272 1.35 -1.41 -18.76
N GLY A 273 0.21 -1.56 -19.43
CA GLY A 273 -1.06 -1.77 -18.78
C GLY A 273 -2.23 -1.63 -19.73
N LEU A 274 -3.40 -1.36 -19.18
CA LEU A 274 -4.66 -1.27 -19.91
C LEU A 274 -5.49 -0.10 -19.37
N ASP A 275 -6.02 0.75 -20.25
CA ASP A 275 -6.96 1.80 -19.86
C ASP A 275 -8.37 1.23 -19.73
N LEU A 276 -8.69 0.76 -18.52
CA LEU A 276 -10.02 0.20 -18.21
C LEU A 276 -11.11 1.27 -18.22
N ARG A 277 -10.80 2.52 -17.88
CA ARG A 277 -11.76 3.62 -17.98
C ARG A 277 -12.20 3.84 -19.42
N ALA A 278 -11.26 3.85 -20.35
CA ALA A 278 -11.60 4.01 -21.77
C ALA A 278 -12.50 2.87 -22.27
N MET A 279 -12.24 1.64 -21.87
CA MET A 279 -13.07 0.48 -22.23
C MET A 279 -14.48 0.58 -21.60
N LEU A 280 -14.57 0.87 -20.31
CA LEU A 280 -15.86 1.03 -19.60
C LEU A 280 -16.73 2.12 -20.23
N ARG A 281 -16.16 3.29 -20.45
CA ARG A 281 -16.88 4.45 -20.98
C ARG A 281 -17.09 4.37 -22.49
N GLY A 282 -16.30 3.52 -23.18
CA GLY A 282 -16.48 3.16 -24.59
C GLY A 282 -17.56 2.10 -24.83
N GLY A 283 -18.18 1.57 -23.75
CA GLY A 283 -19.29 0.61 -23.86
C GLY A 283 -18.88 -0.83 -24.07
N CYS A 284 -17.61 -1.20 -23.76
CA CYS A 284 -17.19 -2.59 -23.81
C CYS A 284 -17.98 -3.46 -22.81
N SER A 285 -18.28 -4.69 -23.23
CA SER A 285 -18.90 -5.70 -22.35
C SER A 285 -17.94 -6.19 -21.29
N ASP A 286 -18.47 -6.83 -20.23
CA ASP A 286 -17.66 -7.41 -19.16
C ASP A 286 -16.73 -8.50 -19.68
N GLU A 287 -17.16 -9.29 -20.67
CA GLU A 287 -16.39 -10.32 -21.33
C GLU A 287 -15.20 -9.72 -22.10
N GLU A 288 -15.41 -8.67 -22.88
CA GLU A 288 -14.35 -7.98 -23.62
C GLU A 288 -13.31 -7.40 -22.66
N ILE A 289 -13.74 -6.79 -21.55
CA ILE A 289 -12.85 -6.28 -20.50
C ILE A 289 -12.07 -7.41 -19.86
N ALA A 290 -12.74 -8.50 -19.50
CA ALA A 290 -12.12 -9.67 -18.86
C ALA A 290 -11.06 -10.33 -19.74
N GLU A 291 -11.33 -10.47 -21.05
CA GLU A 291 -10.37 -10.98 -22.04
C GLU A 291 -9.16 -10.04 -22.20
N ALA A 292 -9.40 -8.75 -22.32
CA ALA A 292 -8.34 -7.75 -22.45
C ALA A 292 -7.44 -7.73 -21.21
N VAL A 293 -8.03 -7.84 -20.01
CA VAL A 293 -7.28 -7.95 -18.76
C VAL A 293 -6.44 -9.22 -18.71
N THR A 294 -7.00 -10.37 -19.09
CA THR A 294 -6.25 -11.64 -19.14
C THR A 294 -5.03 -11.52 -20.06
N LYS A 295 -5.24 -11.03 -21.29
CA LYS A 295 -4.17 -10.85 -22.30
C LYS A 295 -3.07 -9.87 -21.83
N VAL A 296 -3.45 -8.80 -21.12
CA VAL A 296 -2.45 -7.83 -20.65
C VAL A 296 -1.66 -8.37 -19.44
N ILE A 297 -2.29 -9.14 -18.56
CA ILE A 297 -1.62 -9.75 -17.41
C ILE A 297 -0.53 -10.74 -17.84
N GLU A 298 -0.73 -11.48 -18.92
CA GLU A 298 0.29 -12.35 -19.50
C GLU A 298 1.61 -11.60 -19.77
N ARG A 299 1.54 -10.32 -20.12
CA ARG A 299 2.71 -9.45 -20.39
C ARG A 299 3.37 -8.89 -19.12
N LYS A 300 2.91 -9.29 -17.93
CA LYS A 300 3.49 -8.78 -16.67
C LYS A 300 4.99 -9.10 -16.62
N PRO A 301 5.87 -8.07 -16.45
CA PRO A 301 7.30 -8.26 -16.55
C PRO A 301 7.83 -9.18 -15.44
N LYS A 302 8.85 -9.98 -15.72
CA LYS A 302 9.54 -10.84 -14.73
C LYS A 302 10.11 -10.01 -13.60
N ALA A 303 10.87 -8.99 -13.96
CA ALA A 303 11.42 -7.98 -13.05
C ALA A 303 11.62 -6.69 -13.82
N VAL A 304 11.64 -5.56 -13.12
CA VAL A 304 11.89 -4.25 -13.72
C VAL A 304 13.22 -3.70 -13.21
N SER A 305 14.05 -3.20 -14.14
CA SER A 305 15.29 -2.49 -13.81
C SER A 305 14.96 -1.03 -13.45
N TYR A 306 15.60 -0.52 -12.40
CA TYR A 306 15.43 0.87 -11.96
C TYR A 306 16.18 1.89 -12.83
N THR A 307 17.04 1.43 -13.76
CA THR A 307 18.02 2.27 -14.47
C THR A 307 17.47 3.08 -15.65
N HIS A 308 16.25 2.78 -16.14
CA HIS A 308 15.73 3.37 -17.39
C HIS A 308 14.37 4.08 -17.26
N LEU A 309 13.95 4.45 -16.06
CA LEU A 309 12.59 4.92 -15.85
C LEU A 309 12.50 6.44 -15.76
N ASN A 310 11.94 7.05 -16.81
CA ASN A 310 11.63 8.47 -16.87
C ASN A 310 10.19 8.70 -16.36
N PHE A 311 10.03 8.93 -15.05
CA PHE A 311 8.71 9.02 -14.41
C PHE A 311 8.33 10.45 -14.04
N ARG A 312 7.71 11.17 -14.96
CA ARG A 312 7.02 12.43 -14.61
C ARG A 312 5.58 12.23 -14.07
N LYS A 313 4.99 11.02 -14.16
CA LYS A 313 3.56 10.75 -13.83
C LYS A 313 3.28 9.63 -12.81
N VAL A 314 4.25 9.08 -12.12
CA VAL A 314 4.05 7.90 -11.21
C VAL A 314 3.96 8.28 -9.73
N LEU A 315 3.74 9.53 -9.41
CA LEU A 315 3.99 10.09 -8.09
C LEU A 315 3.10 9.54 -6.94
N ILE A 316 1.88 9.12 -7.21
CA ILE A 316 0.88 8.91 -6.13
C ILE A 316 0.75 7.46 -5.66
N LEU A 317 1.37 6.49 -6.32
CA LEU A 317 1.11 5.05 -6.07
C LEU A 317 2.18 4.33 -5.24
N ILE A 318 3.18 5.04 -4.70
CA ILE A 318 4.45 4.41 -4.31
C ILE A 318 4.44 3.88 -2.88
N PHE A 319 3.90 4.61 -1.94
CA PHE A 319 4.10 4.36 -0.51
C PHE A 319 2.86 3.92 0.26
N MET A 320 1.69 3.89 -0.36
CA MET A 320 0.48 3.43 0.30
C MET A 320 0.05 2.01 -0.07
#